data_c17efeb70af5d585d4ff4f7a4726dc43
#
_entry.id   c17efeb70af5d585d4ff4f7a4726dc43
#
_cell.length_a   1.000
_cell.length_b   1.000
_cell.length_c   1.000
_cell.angle_alpha   90.00
_cell.angle_beta   90.00
_cell.angle_gamma   90.00
#
_symmetry.space_group_name_H-M   'P 1'
#
loop_
_entity.id
_entity.type
_entity.pdbx_description
1 polymer ?
#
loop_
_entity_poly.entity_id
_entity_poly.type
_entity_poly.pdbx_seq_one_letter_code
_entity_poly.pdbx_strand_id
1 'polypeptide(L)'
;MGVLSELGYMVKPSNAVQRAMQKVAASKPGSWAFQKTLYAIDRPLFRASKGRLAVPGLLAGLPVIMLTTTGAKSGLPRTMPLVGIPMGDDMAVIGSNYGQEHTPGWVYNLLANHAATVAYRDRSVEVVARPATDTEADEAFEAGARIYAGYAKYRARASHRVIRVFVLEPAT
;
A
#
# COMPACT_ATOMS: atom_id res chain seq x y z
N MET A 1 -7.39 18.52 -9.29
CA MET A 1 -7.37 17.13 -9.80
C MET A 1 -6.68 16.32 -8.73
N GLY A 2 -7.27 15.22 -8.25
CA GLY A 2 -6.67 14.45 -7.16
C GLY A 2 -5.70 13.39 -7.67
N VAL A 3 -5.07 12.68 -6.74
CA VAL A 3 -4.00 11.69 -7.01
C VAL A 3 -4.46 10.58 -7.96
N LEU A 4 -5.71 10.12 -7.83
CA LEU A 4 -6.24 9.03 -8.67
C LEU A 4 -6.36 9.44 -10.13
N SER A 5 -6.90 10.63 -10.38
CA SER A 5 -7.05 11.19 -11.73
C SER A 5 -5.70 11.41 -12.39
N GLU A 6 -4.73 11.97 -11.68
CA GLU A 6 -3.38 12.23 -12.20
C GLU A 6 -2.62 10.94 -12.54
N LEU A 7 -2.74 9.92 -11.71
CA LEU A 7 -2.12 8.62 -11.94
C LEU A 7 -2.85 7.76 -12.99
N GLY A 8 -4.09 8.11 -13.35
CA GLY A 8 -4.95 7.21 -14.12
C GLY A 8 -5.18 5.87 -13.39
N TYR A 9 -5.31 5.96 -12.06
CA TYR A 9 -5.42 4.79 -11.20
C TYR A 9 -6.77 4.09 -11.39
N MET A 10 -6.73 2.77 -11.52
CA MET A 10 -7.93 1.96 -11.71
C MET A 10 -7.89 0.69 -10.86
N VAL A 11 -8.98 0.45 -10.16
CA VAL A 11 -9.24 -0.82 -9.47
C VAL A 11 -10.00 -1.73 -10.44
N LYS A 12 -9.36 -2.82 -10.88
CA LYS A 12 -10.01 -3.83 -11.71
C LYS A 12 -10.56 -4.95 -10.83
N PRO A 13 -11.76 -5.50 -11.15
CA PRO A 13 -12.28 -6.64 -10.42
C PRO A 13 -11.36 -7.86 -10.59
N SER A 14 -11.05 -8.53 -9.47
CA SER A 14 -10.20 -9.72 -9.48
C SER A 14 -10.95 -10.89 -10.11
N ASN A 15 -10.25 -11.68 -10.94
CA ASN A 15 -10.78 -12.93 -11.48
C ASN A 15 -10.80 -14.07 -10.42
N ALA A 16 -11.37 -15.22 -10.75
CA ALA A 16 -11.51 -16.34 -9.80
C ALA A 16 -10.17 -16.86 -9.25
N VAL A 17 -9.14 -16.93 -10.10
CA VAL A 17 -7.80 -17.38 -9.71
C VAL A 17 -7.15 -16.36 -8.77
N GLN A 18 -7.23 -15.07 -9.11
CA GLN A 18 -6.73 -13.99 -8.26
C GLN A 18 -7.41 -13.98 -6.90
N ARG A 19 -8.73 -14.19 -6.84
CA ARG A 19 -9.47 -14.30 -5.56
C ARG A 19 -9.01 -15.49 -4.73
N ALA A 20 -8.73 -16.65 -5.35
CA ALA A 20 -8.18 -17.80 -4.64
C ALA A 20 -6.79 -17.50 -4.06
N MET A 21 -5.91 -16.87 -4.84
CA MET A 21 -4.58 -16.44 -4.37
C MET A 21 -4.65 -15.41 -3.26
N GLN A 22 -5.58 -14.47 -3.33
CA GLN A 22 -5.83 -13.48 -2.27
C GLN A 22 -6.24 -14.16 -0.95
N LYS A 23 -7.06 -15.21 -1.00
CA LYS A 23 -7.46 -15.99 0.19
C LYS A 23 -6.25 -16.67 0.84
N VAL A 24 -5.35 -17.25 0.05
CA VAL A 24 -4.10 -17.86 0.54
C VAL A 24 -3.20 -16.80 1.15
N ALA A 25 -2.97 -15.68 0.47
CA ALA A 25 -2.16 -14.57 0.97
C ALA A 25 -2.70 -13.93 2.26
N ALA A 26 -4.03 -13.94 2.45
CA ALA A 26 -4.69 -13.45 3.67
C ALA A 26 -4.60 -14.41 4.86
N SER A 27 -4.14 -15.66 4.67
CA SER A 27 -3.92 -16.62 5.76
C SER A 27 -2.65 -16.27 6.57
N LYS A 28 -2.55 -16.74 7.84
CA LYS A 28 -1.34 -16.51 8.65
C LYS A 28 -0.06 -17.07 7.99
N PRO A 29 -0.01 -18.35 7.54
CA PRO A 29 1.19 -18.88 6.87
C PRO A 29 1.43 -18.23 5.51
N GLY A 30 0.36 -17.92 4.75
CA GLY A 30 0.46 -17.25 3.45
C GLY A 30 1.04 -15.84 3.58
N SER A 31 0.59 -15.04 4.53
CA SER A 31 1.11 -13.69 4.74
C SER A 31 2.59 -13.68 5.16
N TRP A 32 3.03 -14.66 5.97
CA TRP A 32 4.43 -14.82 6.34
C TRP A 32 5.31 -15.24 5.15
N ALA A 33 4.87 -16.24 4.38
CA ALA A 33 5.57 -16.68 3.19
C ALA A 33 5.64 -15.58 2.12
N PHE A 34 4.54 -14.85 1.93
CA PHE A 34 4.45 -13.72 1.00
C PHE A 34 5.44 -12.62 1.37
N GLN A 35 5.54 -12.27 2.64
CA GLN A 35 6.48 -11.26 3.11
C GLN A 35 7.94 -11.64 2.84
N LYS A 36 8.33 -12.89 3.13
CA LYS A 36 9.71 -13.35 2.88
C LYS A 36 10.06 -13.41 1.40
N THR A 37 9.15 -13.91 0.57
CA THR A 37 9.37 -14.00 -0.89
C THR A 37 9.33 -12.63 -1.56
N LEU A 38 8.48 -11.72 -1.11
CA LEU A 38 8.42 -10.34 -1.60
C LEU A 38 9.76 -9.61 -1.40
N TYR A 39 10.37 -9.73 -0.22
CA TYR A 39 11.67 -9.11 0.04
C TYR A 39 12.79 -9.65 -0.84
N ALA A 40 12.76 -10.94 -1.17
CA ALA A 40 13.80 -11.60 -1.95
C ALA A 40 13.63 -11.39 -3.47
N ILE A 41 12.39 -11.41 -3.96
CA ILE A 41 12.08 -11.41 -5.41
C ILE A 41 11.74 -10.00 -5.91
N ASP A 42 11.07 -9.17 -5.11
CA ASP A 42 10.64 -7.84 -5.53
C ASP A 42 11.81 -6.86 -5.73
N ARG A 43 12.87 -6.94 -4.93
CA ARG A 43 14.01 -6.03 -5.07
C ARG A 43 14.71 -6.13 -6.44
N PRO A 44 15.11 -7.31 -6.93
CA PRO A 44 15.74 -7.43 -8.23
C PRO A 44 14.75 -7.19 -9.37
N LEU A 45 13.51 -7.69 -9.28
CA LEU A 45 12.49 -7.50 -10.30
C LEU A 45 12.05 -6.02 -10.39
N PHE A 46 11.90 -5.36 -9.25
CA PHE A 46 11.60 -3.93 -9.17
C PHE A 46 12.70 -3.09 -9.82
N ARG A 47 13.98 -3.40 -9.54
CA ARG A 47 15.12 -2.73 -10.18
C ARG A 47 15.16 -2.99 -11.69
N ALA A 48 14.95 -4.23 -12.12
CA ALA A 48 14.96 -4.64 -13.53
C ALA A 48 13.78 -4.04 -14.33
N SER A 49 12.61 -3.93 -13.72
CA SER A 49 11.40 -3.36 -14.36
C SER A 49 11.27 -1.84 -14.23
N LYS A 50 12.27 -1.15 -13.66
CA LYS A 50 12.22 0.29 -13.36
C LYS A 50 10.96 0.68 -12.57
N GLY A 51 10.55 -0.15 -11.60
CA GLY A 51 9.40 0.12 -10.76
C GLY A 51 8.03 -0.26 -11.34
N ARG A 52 7.99 -0.90 -12.52
CA ARG A 52 6.73 -1.20 -13.22
C ARG A 52 6.05 -2.49 -12.78
N LEU A 53 6.79 -3.45 -12.22
CA LEU A 53 6.28 -4.76 -11.84
C LEU A 53 6.48 -5.00 -10.34
N ALA A 54 5.38 -5.12 -9.62
CA ALA A 54 5.35 -5.67 -8.27
C ALA A 54 4.68 -7.04 -8.31
N VAL A 55 5.37 -8.08 -7.87
CA VAL A 55 4.88 -9.47 -7.90
C VAL A 55 3.50 -9.64 -7.23
N PRO A 56 3.17 -8.98 -6.11
CA PRO A 56 1.86 -9.09 -5.50
C PRO A 56 0.74 -8.56 -6.39
N GLY A 57 0.98 -7.44 -7.09
CA GLY A 57 0.01 -6.86 -8.01
C GLY A 57 -0.28 -7.78 -9.19
N LEU A 58 0.78 -8.38 -9.75
CA LEU A 58 0.66 -9.27 -10.89
C LEU A 58 -0.07 -10.57 -10.53
N LEU A 59 0.30 -11.19 -9.41
CA LEU A 59 -0.24 -12.48 -8.99
C LEU A 59 -1.63 -12.40 -8.36
N ALA A 60 -1.89 -11.36 -7.56
CA ALA A 60 -3.17 -11.19 -6.85
C ALA A 60 -4.16 -10.27 -7.57
N GLY A 61 -3.77 -9.64 -8.69
CA GLY A 61 -4.60 -8.66 -9.39
C GLY A 61 -4.92 -7.42 -8.57
N LEU A 62 -4.07 -7.10 -7.58
CA LEU A 62 -4.23 -5.94 -6.73
C LEU A 62 -3.65 -4.68 -7.41
N PRO A 63 -4.29 -3.53 -7.26
CA PRO A 63 -3.80 -2.27 -7.81
C PRO A 63 -2.66 -1.73 -6.93
N VAL A 64 -1.44 -2.18 -7.19
CA VAL A 64 -0.25 -1.82 -6.42
C VAL A 64 0.35 -0.52 -6.95
N ILE A 65 0.62 0.39 -6.03
CA ILE A 65 1.39 1.62 -6.23
C ILE A 65 2.79 1.46 -5.66
N MET A 66 3.71 2.31 -6.08
CA MET A 66 5.02 2.45 -5.49
C MET A 66 5.06 3.75 -4.71
N LEU A 67 5.16 3.65 -3.38
CA LEU A 67 5.30 4.80 -2.49
C LEU A 67 6.78 5.03 -2.18
N THR A 68 7.30 6.20 -2.53
CA THR A 68 8.66 6.64 -2.19
C THR A 68 8.59 7.69 -1.09
N THR A 69 9.23 7.41 0.03
CA THR A 69 9.30 8.29 1.22
C THR A 69 10.74 8.62 1.54
N THR A 70 10.98 9.71 2.29
CA THR A 70 12.30 10.02 2.84
C THR A 70 12.51 9.25 4.14
N GLY A 71 13.56 8.44 4.21
CA GLY A 71 13.88 7.65 5.39
C GLY A 71 14.13 8.52 6.63
N ALA A 72 13.31 8.36 7.67
CA ALA A 72 13.33 9.18 8.89
C ALA A 72 14.70 9.22 9.58
N LYS A 73 15.47 8.12 9.50
CA LYS A 73 16.82 8.03 10.11
C LYS A 73 17.95 8.33 9.12
N SER A 74 17.76 8.00 7.85
CA SER A 74 18.85 8.04 6.87
C SER A 74 18.79 9.23 5.92
N GLY A 75 17.64 9.92 5.83
CA GLY A 75 17.39 10.95 4.81
C GLY A 75 17.34 10.41 3.36
N LEU A 76 17.55 9.11 3.16
CA LEU A 76 17.60 8.51 1.83
C LEU A 76 16.21 8.10 1.33
N PRO A 77 15.94 8.17 0.02
CA PRO A 77 14.69 7.69 -0.54
C PRO A 77 14.47 6.20 -0.25
N ARG A 78 13.24 5.86 0.14
CA ARG A 78 12.78 4.50 0.44
C ARG A 78 11.50 4.23 -0.31
N THR A 79 11.57 3.34 -1.28
CA THR A 79 10.43 2.95 -2.10
C THR A 79 9.90 1.60 -1.69
N MET A 80 8.56 1.47 -1.60
CA MET A 80 7.92 0.18 -1.33
C MET A 80 6.56 0.05 -2.02
N PRO A 81 6.20 -1.20 -2.40
CA PRO A 81 4.90 -1.50 -2.99
C PRO A 81 3.80 -1.48 -1.93
N LEU A 82 2.71 -0.80 -2.21
CA LEU A 82 1.50 -0.77 -1.38
C LEU A 82 0.26 -0.88 -2.26
N VAL A 83 -0.84 -1.33 -1.69
CA VAL A 83 -2.14 -1.20 -2.34
C VAL A 83 -2.66 0.20 -2.06
N GLY A 84 -2.92 0.96 -3.11
CA GLY A 84 -3.59 2.26 -3.01
C GLY A 84 -5.09 2.06 -2.78
N ILE A 85 -5.66 2.75 -1.82
CA ILE A 85 -7.09 2.69 -1.51
C ILE A 85 -7.75 3.98 -1.99
N PRO A 86 -8.71 3.93 -2.94
CA PRO A 86 -9.41 5.12 -3.39
C PRO A 86 -10.20 5.80 -2.26
N MET A 87 -10.01 7.12 -2.13
CA MET A 87 -10.72 7.99 -1.19
C MET A 87 -11.19 9.25 -1.94
N GLY A 88 -12.38 9.16 -2.58
CA GLY A 88 -12.80 10.20 -3.52
C GLY A 88 -11.87 10.23 -4.73
N ASP A 89 -11.24 11.38 -5.04
CA ASP A 89 -10.19 11.51 -6.08
C ASP A 89 -8.77 11.39 -5.51
N ASP A 90 -8.64 11.27 -4.18
CA ASP A 90 -7.38 11.05 -3.49
C ASP A 90 -7.16 9.57 -3.16
N MET A 91 -6.06 9.26 -2.49
CA MET A 91 -5.65 7.90 -2.19
C MET A 91 -5.31 7.73 -0.71
N ALA A 92 -5.75 6.64 -0.10
CA ALA A 92 -5.25 6.24 1.20
C ALA A 92 -4.26 5.08 1.12
N VAL A 93 -3.34 5.02 2.09
CA VAL A 93 -2.44 3.90 2.34
C VAL A 93 -2.54 3.46 3.79
N ILE A 94 -2.60 2.13 4.01
CA ILE A 94 -2.87 1.53 5.32
C ILE A 94 -1.62 0.81 5.83
N GLY A 95 -1.10 1.24 6.99
CA GLY A 95 0.07 0.68 7.66
C GLY A 95 -0.17 -0.66 8.36
N SER A 96 -0.92 -1.57 7.73
CA SER A 96 -1.33 -2.84 8.33
C SER A 96 -0.19 -3.84 8.52
N ASN A 97 0.86 -3.77 7.69
CA ASN A 97 1.99 -4.71 7.68
C ASN A 97 1.54 -6.18 7.74
N TYR A 98 0.54 -6.56 6.94
CA TYR A 98 -0.06 -7.91 6.93
C TYR A 98 -0.62 -8.37 8.29
N GLY A 99 -0.94 -7.44 9.19
CA GLY A 99 -1.39 -7.72 10.54
C GLY A 99 -0.30 -8.18 11.51
N GLN A 100 0.98 -7.85 11.21
CA GLN A 100 2.11 -8.16 12.09
C GLN A 100 2.24 -7.17 13.25
N GLU A 101 3.06 -7.56 14.26
CA GLU A 101 3.27 -6.77 15.47
C GLU A 101 3.90 -5.41 15.21
N HIS A 102 4.79 -5.33 14.23
CA HIS A 102 5.56 -4.12 13.98
C HIS A 102 4.90 -3.18 12.97
N THR A 103 4.93 -1.90 13.28
CA THR A 103 4.57 -0.83 12.33
C THR A 103 5.59 -0.79 11.19
N PRO A 104 5.15 -0.71 9.92
CA PRO A 104 6.07 -0.62 8.79
C PRO A 104 6.90 0.67 8.83
N GLY A 105 8.15 0.58 8.36
CA GLY A 105 9.10 1.70 8.42
C GLY A 105 8.66 2.95 7.66
N TRP A 106 7.92 2.79 6.56
CA TRP A 106 7.41 3.92 5.78
C TRP A 106 6.40 4.80 6.56
N VAL A 107 5.70 4.21 7.55
CA VAL A 107 4.81 4.96 8.44
C VAL A 107 5.61 5.97 9.26
N TYR A 108 6.74 5.56 9.83
CA TYR A 108 7.64 6.46 10.56
C TYR A 108 8.27 7.50 9.63
N ASN A 109 8.55 7.14 8.39
CA ASN A 109 9.06 8.08 7.40
C ASN A 109 8.03 9.19 7.12
N LEU A 110 6.77 8.84 6.88
CA LEU A 110 5.70 9.80 6.63
C LEU A 110 5.37 10.65 7.87
N LEU A 111 5.49 10.10 9.09
CA LEU A 111 5.34 10.89 10.32
C LEU A 111 6.45 11.93 10.48
N ALA A 112 7.66 11.62 10.02
CA ALA A 112 8.80 12.53 10.09
C ALA A 112 8.85 13.53 8.92
N ASN A 113 8.39 13.13 7.75
CA ASN A 113 8.33 13.96 6.55
C ASN A 113 7.10 13.56 5.71
N HIS A 114 6.15 14.47 5.61
CA HIS A 114 4.89 14.24 4.91
C HIS A 114 5.01 14.21 3.37
N ALA A 115 6.11 14.71 2.80
CA ALA A 115 6.33 14.68 1.36
C ALA A 115 6.70 13.27 0.89
N ALA A 116 6.06 12.84 -0.19
CA ALA A 116 6.28 11.55 -0.80
C ALA A 116 6.00 11.60 -2.31
N THR A 117 6.40 10.56 -3.02
CA THR A 117 6.06 10.35 -4.43
C THR A 117 5.28 9.05 -4.56
N VAL A 118 4.17 9.09 -5.27
CA VAL A 118 3.40 7.90 -5.65
C VAL A 118 3.60 7.63 -7.12
N ALA A 119 3.99 6.41 -7.47
CA ALA A 119 4.06 5.96 -8.85
C ALA A 119 3.08 4.80 -9.09
N TYR A 120 2.41 4.84 -10.23
CA TYR A 120 1.52 3.79 -10.71
C TYR A 120 1.72 3.62 -12.21
N ARG A 121 2.18 2.44 -12.63
CA ARG A 121 2.59 2.14 -14.01
C ARG A 121 3.69 3.09 -14.49
N ASP A 122 3.38 3.95 -15.46
CA ASP A 122 4.29 4.91 -16.11
C ASP A 122 4.11 6.35 -15.62
N ARG A 123 3.22 6.57 -14.65
CA ARG A 123 2.92 7.89 -14.07
C ARG A 123 3.40 8.00 -12.65
N SER A 124 3.78 9.20 -12.25
CA SER A 124 4.13 9.52 -10.86
C SER A 124 3.60 10.90 -10.49
N VAL A 125 3.23 11.05 -9.23
CA VAL A 125 2.70 12.29 -8.66
C VAL A 125 3.39 12.55 -7.33
N GLU A 126 3.84 13.79 -7.12
CA GLU A 126 4.31 14.26 -5.83
C GLU A 126 3.09 14.50 -4.93
N VAL A 127 3.16 13.98 -3.71
CA VAL A 127 2.05 14.03 -2.75
C VAL A 127 2.49 14.52 -1.38
N VAL A 128 1.53 15.06 -0.65
CA VAL A 128 1.63 15.30 0.78
C VAL A 128 0.76 14.26 1.49
N ALA A 129 1.37 13.50 2.40
CA ALA A 129 0.70 12.48 3.18
C ALA A 129 0.22 13.07 4.50
N ARG A 130 -1.08 13.20 4.70
CA ARG A 130 -1.60 13.58 6.01
C ARG A 130 -2.17 12.35 6.75
N PRO A 131 -2.03 12.30 8.09
CA PRO A 131 -2.72 11.29 8.88
C PRO A 131 -4.24 11.37 8.65
N ALA A 132 -4.87 10.23 8.44
CA ALA A 132 -6.32 10.15 8.33
C ALA A 132 -6.99 10.41 9.69
N THR A 133 -8.17 11.03 9.66
CA THR A 133 -9.07 11.05 10.82
C THR A 133 -9.59 9.63 11.10
N ASP A 134 -10.21 9.40 12.26
CA ASP A 134 -10.77 8.10 12.61
C ASP A 134 -11.83 7.64 11.59
N THR A 135 -12.69 8.57 11.16
CA THR A 135 -13.71 8.30 10.13
C THR A 135 -13.08 7.92 8.80
N GLU A 136 -12.10 8.68 8.33
CA GLU A 136 -11.37 8.37 7.07
C GLU A 136 -10.62 7.05 7.16
N ALA A 137 -10.06 6.72 8.33
CA ALA A 137 -9.40 5.44 8.54
C ALA A 137 -10.39 4.27 8.44
N ASP A 138 -11.57 4.39 9.02
CA ASP A 138 -12.63 3.39 8.90
C ASP A 138 -13.10 3.24 7.45
N GLU A 139 -13.35 4.33 6.74
CA GLU A 139 -13.70 4.34 5.31
C GLU A 139 -12.60 3.68 4.45
N ALA A 140 -11.32 3.98 4.73
CA ALA A 140 -10.19 3.37 4.03
C ALA A 140 -10.13 1.86 4.27
N PHE A 141 -10.36 1.39 5.50
CA PHE A 141 -10.42 -0.04 5.80
C PHE A 141 -11.60 -0.73 5.09
N GLU A 142 -12.77 -0.12 5.05
CA GLU A 142 -13.92 -0.66 4.33
C GLU A 142 -13.67 -0.72 2.81
N ALA A 143 -13.15 0.36 2.23
CA ALA A 143 -12.79 0.42 0.82
C ALA A 143 -11.68 -0.60 0.50
N GLY A 144 -10.68 -0.71 1.36
CA GLY A 144 -9.60 -1.70 1.26
C GLY A 144 -10.11 -3.13 1.31
N ALA A 145 -11.08 -3.43 2.21
CA ALA A 145 -11.66 -4.76 2.32
C ALA A 145 -12.47 -5.16 1.07
N ARG A 146 -13.07 -4.20 0.37
CA ARG A 146 -13.72 -4.44 -0.94
C ARG A 146 -12.71 -4.82 -2.04
N ILE A 147 -11.51 -4.24 -1.99
CA ILE A 147 -10.41 -4.55 -2.94
C ILE A 147 -9.74 -5.87 -2.56
N TYR A 148 -9.47 -6.07 -1.27
CA TYR A 148 -8.75 -7.22 -0.73
C TYR A 148 -9.24 -7.56 0.68
N ALA A 149 -9.97 -8.67 0.81
CA ALA A 149 -10.57 -9.12 2.07
C ALA A 149 -9.55 -9.36 3.22
N GLY A 150 -8.26 -9.40 2.89
CA GLY A 150 -7.17 -9.49 3.88
C GLY A 150 -7.12 -8.31 4.84
N TYR A 151 -7.54 -7.10 4.43
CA TYR A 151 -7.50 -5.92 5.29
C TYR A 151 -8.33 -6.07 6.57
N ALA A 152 -9.53 -6.65 6.49
CA ALA A 152 -10.34 -6.94 7.67
C ALA A 152 -9.63 -7.88 8.66
N LYS A 153 -8.95 -8.93 8.11
CA LYS A 153 -8.16 -9.87 8.91
C LYS A 153 -6.93 -9.20 9.52
N TYR A 154 -6.27 -8.30 8.80
CA TYR A 154 -5.10 -7.58 9.28
C TYR A 154 -5.46 -6.62 10.41
N ARG A 155 -6.58 -5.92 10.30
CA ARG A 155 -7.09 -5.06 11.38
C ARG A 155 -7.34 -5.86 12.66
N ALA A 156 -8.00 -7.02 12.55
CA ALA A 156 -8.26 -7.89 13.69
C ALA A 156 -6.97 -8.45 14.32
N ARG A 157 -5.97 -8.82 13.51
CA ARG A 157 -4.68 -9.35 14.01
C ARG A 157 -3.82 -8.30 14.68
N ALA A 158 -3.87 -7.07 14.21
CA ALA A 158 -3.09 -5.95 14.73
C ALA A 158 -3.85 -5.11 15.77
N SER A 159 -4.86 -5.69 16.44
CA SER A 159 -5.68 -5.02 17.48
C SER A 159 -4.87 -4.53 18.69
N HIS A 160 -3.65 -5.04 18.89
CA HIS A 160 -2.71 -4.63 19.95
C HIS A 160 -1.99 -3.30 19.65
N ARG A 161 -2.14 -2.74 18.45
CA ARG A 161 -1.53 -1.46 18.05
C ARG A 161 -2.46 -0.63 17.17
N VAL A 162 -2.21 0.67 17.14
CA VAL A 162 -2.89 1.57 16.21
C VAL A 162 -2.31 1.36 14.81
N ILE A 163 -3.16 0.97 13.85
CA ILE A 163 -2.79 0.93 12.44
C ILE A 163 -2.95 2.33 11.87
N ARG A 164 -1.85 2.97 11.51
CA ARG A 164 -1.87 4.31 10.90
C ARG A 164 -2.34 4.23 9.45
N VAL A 165 -3.23 5.15 9.11
CA VAL A 165 -3.70 5.39 7.75
C VAL A 165 -3.28 6.80 7.35
N PHE A 166 -2.83 6.97 6.12
CA PHE A 166 -2.53 8.29 5.55
C PHE A 166 -3.38 8.51 4.32
N VAL A 167 -3.90 9.71 4.17
CA VAL A 167 -4.48 10.22 2.92
C VAL A 167 -3.37 10.94 2.16
N LEU A 168 -3.19 10.59 0.91
CA LEU A 168 -2.22 11.17 -0.01
C LEU A 168 -2.94 12.15 -0.91
N GLU A 169 -2.60 13.42 -0.78
CA GLU A 169 -3.15 14.54 -1.55
C GLU A 169 -2.08 15.06 -2.50
N PRO A 170 -2.41 15.61 -3.70
CA PRO A 170 -1.41 16.17 -4.59
C PRO A 170 -0.62 17.28 -3.90
N ALA A 171 0.69 17.31 -4.10
CA ALA A 171 1.51 18.43 -3.67
C ALA A 171 1.16 19.64 -4.58
N THR A 172 0.67 20.73 -3.99
CA THR A 172 0.36 22.01 -4.70
C THR A 172 1.61 22.77 -5.07
#